data_2910e2f31cf2d6683a909683de000072
#
_entry.id   2910e2f31cf2d6683a909683de000072
#
_cell.length_a   1.000
_cell.length_b   1.000
_cell.length_c   1.000
_cell.angle_alpha   90.00
_cell.angle_beta   90.00
_cell.angle_gamma   90.00
#
_symmetry.space_group_name_H-M   'P 1'
#
loop_
_entity.id
_entity.type
_entity.pdbx_description
1 polymer ?
#
loop_
_entity_poly.entity_id
_entity_poly.type
_entity_poly.pdbx_seq_one_letter_code
_entity_poly.pdbx_strand_id
1 'polypeptide(L)'
;MLGPRQEFQAALFYEFNLEDYVPVDHLLRSVDRFVDLGDVRNYLAPFYSDIGRPSVDPELMIRMLLIGYIMGIRSERRLCDEVHVNMAYRWFCRLDLGDLVPDQSTFSKNRHGRFRESDLFRQLFETVVSRCIKEGLVGGDIFATDASIIRADANKQNSTPREEWNPDRLDPTTVPRAVKEYLEVLDDAAFGAASEVKPKFTSQSDPASQWTGAMKGPAFFAYSNNYLIDTDHAIIVDVEASRSIRQAEVGATRTMIQRTREIFDLYPEILVADTAYGAAENLNWLVNEEGIMPHIPVFDRSKRTDGLFEKSDFVYNQERDAYICPIGLPMHPARRAYRNRKSLVGSDNMIRYRASKYDCKECLLKK
;
A
#
# COMPACT_ATOMS: atom_id res chain seq x y z
N MET A 1 -54.07 11.69 12.59
CA MET A 1 -54.07 12.27 13.94
C MET A 1 -52.65 12.70 14.28
N LEU A 2 -52.50 13.94 14.78
CA LEU A 2 -51.22 14.39 15.31
C LEU A 2 -50.94 13.66 16.63
N GLY A 3 -49.68 13.16 16.83
CA GLY A 3 -49.27 12.60 18.11
C GLY A 3 -49.17 13.65 19.20
N PRO A 4 -49.08 13.24 20.48
CA PRO A 4 -48.89 14.17 21.58
C PRO A 4 -47.58 14.93 21.44
N ARG A 5 -47.56 16.18 21.93
CA ARG A 5 -46.33 16.99 21.96
C ARG A 5 -45.32 16.36 22.92
N GLN A 6 -44.06 16.26 22.49
CA GLN A 6 -42.99 15.81 23.38
C GLN A 6 -42.74 16.86 24.47
N GLU A 7 -42.69 16.42 25.72
CA GLU A 7 -42.36 17.25 26.85
C GLU A 7 -40.89 17.12 27.22
N PHE A 8 -40.38 18.15 27.92
CA PHE A 8 -39.02 18.13 28.41
C PHE A 8 -38.86 17.08 29.52
N GLN A 9 -37.64 16.64 29.80
CA GLN A 9 -37.37 15.67 30.86
C GLN A 9 -38.00 16.08 32.18
N ALA A 10 -38.93 15.28 32.67
CA ALA A 10 -39.65 15.55 33.91
C ALA A 10 -39.10 14.81 35.15
N ALA A 11 -38.47 13.63 34.93
CA ALA A 11 -37.95 12.81 36.02
C ALA A 11 -36.54 13.22 36.41
N LEU A 12 -36.27 13.28 37.73
CA LEU A 12 -34.92 13.55 38.29
C LEU A 12 -34.03 12.32 38.30
N PHE A 13 -34.62 11.11 38.34
CA PHE A 13 -33.92 9.85 38.39
C PHE A 13 -34.44 8.92 37.30
N TYR A 14 -33.53 8.25 36.59
CA TYR A 14 -33.82 7.22 35.59
C TYR A 14 -33.05 5.98 35.96
N GLU A 15 -33.68 4.82 35.91
CA GLU A 15 -32.95 3.56 35.78
C GLU A 15 -32.55 3.42 34.34
N PHE A 16 -31.24 3.54 34.07
CA PHE A 16 -30.68 3.56 32.71
C PHE A 16 -29.45 2.68 32.63
N ASN A 17 -29.44 1.78 31.65
CA ASN A 17 -28.29 0.93 31.32
C ASN A 17 -27.96 1.09 29.85
N LEU A 18 -26.71 1.43 29.53
CA LEU A 18 -26.24 1.57 28.17
C LEU A 18 -26.36 0.26 27.38
N GLU A 19 -26.19 -0.89 28.05
CA GLU A 19 -26.31 -2.21 27.41
C GLU A 19 -27.72 -2.45 26.85
N ASP A 20 -28.74 -2.03 27.59
CA ASP A 20 -30.13 -2.20 27.18
C ASP A 20 -30.57 -1.10 26.18
N TYR A 21 -29.90 0.04 26.19
CA TYR A 21 -30.23 1.18 25.35
C TYR A 21 -29.74 1.01 23.92
N VAL A 22 -28.54 0.43 23.70
CA VAL A 22 -27.98 0.22 22.37
C VAL A 22 -28.69 -0.94 21.68
N PRO A 23 -29.30 -0.75 20.48
CA PRO A 23 -30.02 -1.80 19.78
C PRO A 23 -29.19 -3.06 19.56
N VAL A 24 -29.81 -4.24 19.64
CA VAL A 24 -29.14 -5.54 19.52
C VAL A 24 -28.53 -5.77 18.13
N ASP A 25 -29.06 -5.12 17.09
CA ASP A 25 -28.61 -5.15 15.70
C ASP A 25 -27.66 -4.00 15.33
N HIS A 26 -27.26 -3.17 16.31
CA HIS A 26 -26.34 -2.06 16.06
C HIS A 26 -24.98 -2.56 15.58
N LEU A 27 -24.42 -1.95 14.53
CA LEU A 27 -23.13 -2.32 13.90
C LEU A 27 -22.00 -2.52 14.92
N LEU A 28 -21.87 -1.62 15.88
CA LEU A 28 -20.81 -1.70 16.90
C LEU A 28 -20.90 -2.95 17.78
N ARG A 29 -22.09 -3.56 17.94
CA ARG A 29 -22.21 -4.86 18.63
C ARG A 29 -21.59 -6.00 17.83
N SER A 30 -21.73 -5.97 16.51
CA SER A 30 -21.09 -6.94 15.62
C SER A 30 -19.57 -6.75 15.64
N VAL A 31 -19.09 -5.53 15.58
CA VAL A 31 -17.66 -5.19 15.71
C VAL A 31 -17.10 -5.65 17.05
N ASP A 32 -17.80 -5.37 18.16
CA ASP A 32 -17.36 -5.75 19.50
C ASP A 32 -17.24 -7.27 19.71
N ARG A 33 -18.12 -8.03 19.09
CA ARG A 33 -18.07 -9.51 19.11
C ARG A 33 -16.96 -10.08 18.24
N PHE A 34 -16.62 -9.39 17.16
CA PHE A 34 -15.67 -9.86 16.17
C PHE A 34 -14.22 -9.49 16.52
N VAL A 35 -13.98 -8.28 17.00
CA VAL A 35 -12.65 -7.75 17.30
C VAL A 35 -12.26 -8.06 18.73
N ASP A 36 -11.26 -8.90 18.92
CA ASP A 36 -10.69 -9.19 20.23
C ASP A 36 -9.58 -8.18 20.56
N LEU A 37 -9.77 -7.42 21.63
CA LEU A 37 -8.81 -6.43 22.14
C LEU A 37 -8.23 -6.83 23.49
N GLY A 38 -8.47 -8.05 23.97
CA GLY A 38 -8.09 -8.50 25.31
C GLY A 38 -6.58 -8.40 25.58
N ASP A 39 -5.75 -8.64 24.60
CA ASP A 39 -4.29 -8.64 24.73
C ASP A 39 -3.63 -7.27 24.51
N VAL A 40 -4.36 -6.25 24.06
CA VAL A 40 -3.81 -4.92 23.75
C VAL A 40 -3.06 -4.31 24.93
N ARG A 41 -3.60 -4.45 26.15
CA ARG A 41 -2.96 -3.91 27.37
C ARG A 41 -1.63 -4.60 27.68
N ASN A 42 -1.60 -5.92 27.58
CA ASN A 42 -0.38 -6.72 27.84
C ASN A 42 0.68 -6.41 26.78
N TYR A 43 0.27 -6.34 25.53
CA TYR A 43 1.16 -6.04 24.42
C TYR A 43 1.79 -4.64 24.53
N LEU A 44 1.02 -3.66 24.96
CA LEU A 44 1.49 -2.28 25.10
C LEU A 44 2.20 -1.99 26.44
N ALA A 45 2.11 -2.88 27.43
CA ALA A 45 2.71 -2.65 28.75
C ALA A 45 4.18 -2.19 28.70
N PRO A 46 5.08 -2.75 27.86
CA PRO A 46 6.48 -2.32 27.79
C PRO A 46 6.68 -0.88 27.32
N PHE A 47 5.69 -0.29 26.65
CA PHE A 47 5.71 1.09 26.15
C PHE A 47 5.15 2.11 27.15
N TYR A 48 4.77 1.66 28.35
CA TYR A 48 4.26 2.50 29.43
C TYR A 48 5.26 2.53 30.58
N SER A 49 5.38 3.71 31.21
CA SER A 49 6.22 3.87 32.39
C SER A 49 5.50 3.36 33.64
N ASP A 50 6.25 2.70 34.53
CA ASP A 50 5.77 2.22 35.84
C ASP A 50 5.58 3.35 36.85
N ILE A 51 6.07 4.55 36.56
CA ILE A 51 6.02 5.71 37.43
C ILE A 51 5.30 6.90 36.78
N GLY A 52 4.67 7.73 37.57
CA GLY A 52 3.99 8.95 37.12
C GLY A 52 2.47 8.86 37.13
N ARG A 53 1.81 9.85 36.52
CA ARG A 53 0.32 9.86 36.42
C ARG A 53 -0.14 8.74 35.48
N PRO A 54 -1.16 7.94 35.90
CA PRO A 54 -1.75 6.93 35.03
C PRO A 54 -2.17 7.51 33.68
N SER A 55 -1.81 6.81 32.61
CA SER A 55 -2.21 7.18 31.25
C SER A 55 -3.64 6.73 30.97
N VAL A 56 -4.23 7.23 29.87
CA VAL A 56 -5.49 6.72 29.36
C VAL A 56 -5.34 5.25 28.97
N ASP A 57 -6.38 4.46 29.19
CA ASP A 57 -6.43 3.06 28.82
C ASP A 57 -6.19 2.89 27.30
N PRO A 58 -5.20 2.08 26.89
CA PRO A 58 -4.96 1.84 25.47
C PRO A 58 -6.12 1.14 24.76
N GLU A 59 -6.85 0.25 25.41
CA GLU A 59 -8.03 -0.38 24.81
C GLU A 59 -9.10 0.65 24.48
N LEU A 60 -9.40 1.59 25.39
CA LEU A 60 -10.30 2.70 25.12
C LEU A 60 -9.88 3.50 23.88
N MET A 61 -8.58 3.78 23.76
CA MET A 61 -8.05 4.55 22.64
C MET A 61 -8.23 3.80 21.31
N ILE A 62 -8.00 2.49 21.28
CA ILE A 62 -8.22 1.67 20.10
C ILE A 62 -9.68 1.58 19.72
N ARG A 63 -10.59 1.41 20.70
CA ARG A 63 -12.03 1.44 20.47
C ARG A 63 -12.49 2.77 19.85
N MET A 64 -11.97 3.88 20.34
CA MET A 64 -12.23 5.20 19.74
C MET A 64 -11.69 5.28 18.29
N LEU A 65 -10.50 4.76 18.02
CA LEU A 65 -9.95 4.71 16.63
C LEU A 65 -10.83 3.87 15.71
N LEU A 66 -11.29 2.70 16.14
CA LEU A 66 -12.19 1.86 15.37
C LEU A 66 -13.50 2.61 15.03
N ILE A 67 -14.11 3.32 15.99
CA ILE A 67 -15.25 4.20 15.71
C ILE A 67 -14.88 5.23 14.63
N GLY A 68 -13.75 5.91 14.78
CA GLY A 68 -13.31 6.92 13.84
C GLY A 68 -13.22 6.39 12.40
N TYR A 69 -12.63 5.23 12.20
CA TYR A 69 -12.50 4.60 10.88
C TYR A 69 -13.85 4.06 10.36
N ILE A 70 -14.60 3.33 11.15
CA ILE A 70 -15.86 2.70 10.74
C ILE A 70 -16.92 3.76 10.42
N MET A 71 -16.99 4.82 11.22
CA MET A 71 -17.98 5.90 11.05
C MET A 71 -17.48 7.06 10.20
N GLY A 72 -16.28 6.99 9.64
CA GLY A 72 -15.69 8.03 8.77
C GLY A 72 -15.37 9.35 9.48
N ILE A 73 -15.13 9.32 10.79
CA ILE A 73 -14.79 10.51 11.59
C ILE A 73 -13.27 10.75 11.54
N ARG A 74 -12.83 11.60 10.64
CA ARG A 74 -11.39 11.85 10.38
C ARG A 74 -10.73 12.78 11.41
N SER A 75 -11.48 13.65 12.06
CA SER A 75 -10.96 14.61 13.04
C SER A 75 -10.93 14.01 14.42
N GLU A 76 -9.76 13.94 15.05
CA GLU A 76 -9.60 13.44 16.42
C GLU A 76 -10.41 14.27 17.44
N ARG A 77 -10.48 15.60 17.24
CA ARG A 77 -11.33 16.47 18.07
C ARG A 77 -12.80 16.07 17.96
N ARG A 78 -13.30 15.97 16.71
CA ARG A 78 -14.68 15.56 16.46
C ARG A 78 -14.94 14.15 17.00
N LEU A 79 -14.01 13.24 16.90
CA LEU A 79 -14.14 11.89 17.46
C LEU A 79 -14.34 11.93 18.97
N CYS A 80 -13.54 12.71 19.69
CA CYS A 80 -13.71 12.89 21.15
C CYS A 80 -15.07 13.50 21.50
N ASP A 81 -15.52 14.53 20.75
CA ASP A 81 -16.81 15.18 20.94
C ASP A 81 -17.96 14.20 20.66
N GLU A 82 -17.90 13.42 19.59
CA GLU A 82 -18.91 12.44 19.22
C GLU A 82 -18.99 11.29 20.25
N VAL A 83 -17.86 10.78 20.74
CA VAL A 83 -17.82 9.77 21.80
C VAL A 83 -18.41 10.33 23.10
N HIS A 84 -18.23 11.63 23.36
CA HIS A 84 -18.80 12.27 24.56
C HIS A 84 -20.32 12.25 24.56
N VAL A 85 -20.99 12.47 23.43
CA VAL A 85 -22.45 12.66 23.34
C VAL A 85 -23.21 11.44 22.82
N ASN A 86 -22.54 10.50 22.12
CA ASN A 86 -23.20 9.35 21.51
C ASN A 86 -23.17 8.13 22.43
N MET A 87 -24.34 7.66 22.85
CA MET A 87 -24.46 6.55 23.79
C MET A 87 -23.93 5.21 23.23
N ALA A 88 -24.11 4.93 21.93
CA ALA A 88 -23.59 3.72 21.31
C ALA A 88 -22.05 3.73 21.25
N TYR A 89 -21.44 4.90 21.07
CA TYR A 89 -19.99 5.05 21.08
C TYR A 89 -19.43 4.91 22.50
N ARG A 90 -20.11 5.48 23.50
CA ARG A 90 -19.75 5.30 24.91
C ARG A 90 -19.82 3.82 25.31
N TRP A 91 -20.92 3.15 24.96
CA TRP A 91 -21.08 1.72 25.17
C TRP A 91 -19.92 0.91 24.58
N PHE A 92 -19.62 1.14 23.31
CA PHE A 92 -18.54 0.45 22.62
C PHE A 92 -17.16 0.75 23.25
N CYS A 93 -16.96 1.96 23.73
CA CYS A 93 -15.75 2.41 24.43
C CYS A 93 -15.69 1.98 25.91
N ARG A 94 -16.68 1.24 26.43
CA ARG A 94 -16.77 0.85 27.85
C ARG A 94 -16.80 2.04 28.81
N LEU A 95 -17.39 3.15 28.39
CA LEU A 95 -17.55 4.38 29.19
C LEU A 95 -18.97 4.49 29.71
N ASP A 96 -19.11 4.72 31.03
CA ASP A 96 -20.36 5.11 31.66
C ASP A 96 -20.70 6.57 31.32
N LEU A 97 -21.95 7.00 31.64
CA LEU A 97 -22.39 8.36 31.36
C LEU A 97 -21.55 9.43 32.08
N GLY A 98 -21.02 9.10 33.26
CA GLY A 98 -20.17 9.99 34.05
C GLY A 98 -18.71 9.96 33.74
N ASP A 99 -18.24 9.00 32.91
CA ASP A 99 -16.83 8.83 32.58
C ASP A 99 -16.31 9.92 31.65
N LEU A 100 -15.06 10.29 31.84
CA LEU A 100 -14.39 11.28 31.01
C LEU A 100 -13.87 10.67 29.72
N VAL A 101 -14.21 11.28 28.61
CA VAL A 101 -13.61 10.99 27.30
C VAL A 101 -12.22 11.63 27.24
N PRO A 102 -11.19 10.95 26.71
CA PRO A 102 -9.86 11.51 26.55
C PRO A 102 -9.85 12.80 25.73
N ASP A 103 -9.00 13.74 26.13
CA ASP A 103 -8.75 14.96 25.35
C ASP A 103 -8.02 14.61 24.04
N GLN A 104 -8.32 15.35 22.97
CA GLN A 104 -7.75 15.17 21.65
C GLN A 104 -6.21 15.18 21.63
N SER A 105 -5.58 16.01 22.47
CA SER A 105 -4.12 16.10 22.51
C SER A 105 -3.51 14.85 23.14
N THR A 106 -4.16 14.25 24.12
CA THR A 106 -3.76 12.97 24.71
C THR A 106 -3.94 11.85 23.70
N PHE A 107 -5.05 11.87 22.97
CA PHE A 107 -5.34 10.91 21.91
C PHE A 107 -4.25 10.97 20.81
N SER A 108 -4.00 12.15 20.26
CA SER A 108 -2.98 12.38 19.23
C SER A 108 -1.57 11.94 19.66
N LYS A 109 -1.16 12.26 20.89
CA LYS A 109 0.16 11.86 21.42
C LYS A 109 0.32 10.33 21.50
N ASN A 110 -0.70 9.60 21.91
CA ASN A 110 -0.62 8.15 21.97
C ASN A 110 -0.61 7.53 20.57
N ARG A 111 -1.47 7.99 19.65
CA ARG A 111 -1.53 7.51 18.28
C ARG A 111 -0.22 7.68 17.52
N HIS A 112 0.40 8.85 17.63
CA HIS A 112 1.63 9.18 16.92
C HIS A 112 2.93 8.80 17.67
N GLY A 113 2.82 8.38 18.92
CA GLY A 113 3.91 7.85 19.73
C GLY A 113 3.78 6.35 19.91
N ARG A 114 3.39 5.92 21.12
CA ARG A 114 3.39 4.52 21.57
C ARG A 114 2.78 3.53 20.57
N PHE A 115 1.63 3.86 19.96
CA PHE A 115 0.94 2.94 19.06
C PHE A 115 1.70 2.75 17.74
N ARG A 116 2.39 3.78 17.29
CA ARG A 116 3.24 3.69 16.11
C ARG A 116 4.53 2.92 16.39
N GLU A 117 5.16 3.19 17.51
CA GLU A 117 6.44 2.56 17.93
C GLU A 117 6.29 1.09 18.30
N SER A 118 5.07 0.67 18.64
CA SER A 118 4.77 -0.69 19.10
C SER A 118 4.30 -1.65 18.02
N ASP A 119 4.18 -1.21 16.77
CA ASP A 119 3.61 -2.02 15.67
C ASP A 119 2.18 -2.55 15.93
N LEU A 120 1.48 -1.93 16.88
CA LEU A 120 0.16 -2.36 17.36
C LEU A 120 -0.86 -2.50 16.24
N PHE A 121 -0.88 -1.57 15.27
CA PHE A 121 -1.87 -1.61 14.21
C PHE A 121 -1.67 -2.81 13.30
N ARG A 122 -0.43 -3.21 13.07
CA ARG A 122 -0.10 -4.41 12.31
C ARG A 122 -0.60 -5.64 13.04
N GLN A 123 -0.32 -5.76 14.32
CA GLN A 123 -0.77 -6.88 15.15
C GLN A 123 -2.31 -6.99 15.20
N LEU A 124 -3.02 -5.86 15.36
CA LEU A 124 -4.48 -5.84 15.33
C LEU A 124 -5.02 -6.31 13.98
N PHE A 125 -4.43 -5.84 12.87
CA PHE A 125 -4.79 -6.27 11.54
C PHE A 125 -4.62 -7.79 11.39
N GLU A 126 -3.49 -8.34 11.77
CA GLU A 126 -3.19 -9.77 11.71
C GLU A 126 -4.13 -10.60 12.58
N THR A 127 -4.52 -10.08 13.76
CA THR A 127 -5.51 -10.72 14.64
C THR A 127 -6.89 -10.79 13.95
N VAL A 128 -7.31 -9.72 13.26
CA VAL A 128 -8.57 -9.70 12.50
C VAL A 128 -8.51 -10.67 11.32
N VAL A 129 -7.42 -10.70 10.56
CA VAL A 129 -7.24 -11.66 9.46
C VAL A 129 -7.27 -13.10 9.97
N SER A 130 -6.55 -13.40 11.06
CA SER A 130 -6.58 -14.72 11.72
C SER A 130 -7.99 -15.12 12.12
N ARG A 131 -8.80 -14.17 12.58
CA ARG A 131 -10.21 -14.41 12.90
C ARG A 131 -11.02 -14.72 11.63
N CYS A 132 -10.82 -13.98 10.54
CA CYS A 132 -11.48 -14.25 9.26
C CYS A 132 -11.15 -15.65 8.74
N ILE A 133 -9.90 -16.08 8.85
CA ILE A 133 -9.46 -17.43 8.48
C ILE A 133 -10.19 -18.48 9.34
N LYS A 134 -10.23 -18.29 10.65
CA LYS A 134 -10.87 -19.20 11.60
C LYS A 134 -12.37 -19.32 11.37
N GLU A 135 -13.03 -18.28 10.92
CA GLU A 135 -14.45 -18.26 10.55
C GLU A 135 -14.71 -18.81 9.13
N GLY A 136 -13.67 -19.22 8.39
CA GLY A 136 -13.79 -19.74 7.02
C GLY A 136 -14.12 -18.68 5.97
N LEU A 137 -13.77 -17.41 6.24
CA LEU A 137 -13.99 -16.29 5.31
C LEU A 137 -12.82 -16.06 4.35
N VAL A 138 -11.76 -16.83 4.46
CA VAL A 138 -10.57 -16.79 3.60
C VAL A 138 -10.34 -18.17 3.04
N GLY A 139 -10.41 -18.31 1.70
CA GLY A 139 -10.19 -19.56 1.01
C GLY A 139 -8.73 -19.92 0.84
N GLY A 140 -7.91 -18.91 0.54
CA GLY A 140 -6.48 -19.05 0.38
C GLY A 140 -5.98 -19.42 -1.02
N ASP A 141 -6.87 -19.81 -1.93
CA ASP A 141 -6.51 -20.36 -3.25
C ASP A 141 -6.24 -19.26 -4.28
N ILE A 142 -7.06 -18.21 -4.30
CA ILE A 142 -7.00 -17.15 -5.31
C ILE A 142 -6.85 -15.79 -4.63
N PHE A 143 -5.71 -15.15 -4.84
CA PHE A 143 -5.51 -13.79 -4.36
C PHE A 143 -5.53 -12.78 -5.51
N ALA A 144 -6.02 -11.58 -5.22
CA ALA A 144 -5.91 -10.42 -6.08
C ALA A 144 -4.97 -9.38 -5.44
N THR A 145 -4.21 -8.67 -6.27
CA THR A 145 -3.37 -7.55 -5.81
C THR A 145 -3.62 -6.30 -6.63
N ASP A 146 -3.70 -5.18 -5.95
CA ASP A 146 -3.84 -3.85 -6.56
C ASP A 146 -3.31 -2.77 -5.59
N ALA A 147 -3.11 -1.56 -6.11
CA ALA A 147 -2.60 -0.44 -5.35
C ALA A 147 -3.51 0.79 -5.45
N SER A 148 -3.80 1.39 -4.30
CA SER A 148 -4.48 2.69 -4.23
C SER A 148 -3.51 3.81 -3.96
N ILE A 149 -3.63 4.91 -4.72
CA ILE A 149 -2.77 6.08 -4.57
C ILE A 149 -3.27 6.97 -3.42
N ILE A 150 -2.37 7.26 -2.49
CA ILE A 150 -2.59 8.18 -1.38
C ILE A 150 -1.76 9.44 -1.60
N ARG A 151 -2.42 10.60 -1.73
CA ARG A 151 -1.73 11.88 -1.85
C ARG A 151 -0.96 12.19 -0.57
N ALA A 152 0.32 12.52 -0.73
CA ALA A 152 1.15 13.03 0.36
C ALA A 152 0.80 14.50 0.67
N ASP A 153 0.96 14.89 1.92
CA ASP A 153 0.90 16.30 2.32
C ASP A 153 2.21 17.01 1.95
N ALA A 154 2.44 17.11 0.64
CA ALA A 154 3.65 17.66 0.06
C ALA A 154 3.32 18.50 -1.18
N ASN A 155 3.98 19.67 -1.30
CA ASN A 155 3.72 20.63 -2.36
C ASN A 155 4.92 20.73 -3.31
N LYS A 156 4.64 20.82 -4.63
CA LYS A 156 5.67 21.05 -5.65
C LYS A 156 6.44 22.36 -5.41
N GLN A 157 5.80 23.40 -4.91
CA GLN A 157 6.46 24.69 -4.64
C GLN A 157 7.55 24.58 -3.55
N ASN A 158 7.41 23.59 -2.64
CA ASN A 158 8.39 23.27 -1.61
C ASN A 158 9.12 21.95 -1.97
N SER A 159 9.61 21.87 -3.20
CA SER A 159 10.34 20.70 -3.69
C SER A 159 11.58 21.14 -4.46
N THR A 160 12.57 20.28 -4.47
CA THR A 160 13.85 20.47 -5.15
C THR A 160 13.98 19.47 -6.30
N PRO A 161 14.55 19.83 -7.46
CA PRO A 161 14.95 18.85 -8.46
C PRO A 161 15.84 17.76 -7.81
N ARG A 162 15.66 16.51 -8.19
CA ARG A 162 16.41 15.39 -7.57
C ARG A 162 17.92 15.56 -7.66
N GLU A 163 18.41 16.13 -8.74
CA GLU A 163 19.85 16.38 -8.96
C GLU A 163 20.46 17.36 -7.94
N GLU A 164 19.64 18.25 -7.42
CA GLU A 164 20.04 19.26 -6.42
C GLU A 164 19.77 18.80 -4.97
N TRP A 165 19.01 17.71 -4.81
CA TRP A 165 18.70 17.16 -3.49
C TRP A 165 19.91 16.44 -2.92
N ASN A 166 20.37 16.89 -1.75
CA ASN A 166 21.48 16.27 -1.02
C ASN A 166 21.08 16.06 0.45
N PRO A 167 20.81 14.81 0.87
CA PRO A 167 20.46 14.47 2.25
C PRO A 167 21.57 14.77 3.26
N ASP A 168 22.86 14.71 2.85
CA ASP A 168 23.99 14.96 3.74
C ASP A 168 24.10 16.40 4.24
N ARG A 169 23.37 17.33 3.61
CA ARG A 169 23.31 18.74 4.02
C ARG A 169 22.23 19.05 5.05
N LEU A 170 21.41 18.06 5.38
CA LEU A 170 20.30 18.23 6.32
C LEU A 170 20.78 17.90 7.74
N ASP A 171 20.42 18.76 8.70
CA ASP A 171 20.67 18.49 10.12
C ASP A 171 19.49 17.68 10.69
N PRO A 172 19.72 16.40 11.07
CA PRO A 172 18.65 15.52 11.59
C PRO A 172 17.97 16.06 12.86
N THR A 173 18.58 17.00 13.57
CA THR A 173 18.03 17.57 14.81
C THR A 173 16.98 18.65 14.56
N THR A 174 17.06 19.33 13.41
CA THR A 174 16.22 20.50 13.09
C THR A 174 15.15 20.22 12.05
N VAL A 175 15.27 19.13 11.29
CA VAL A 175 14.32 18.78 10.23
C VAL A 175 12.99 18.21 10.76
N PRO A 176 11.88 18.34 10.02
CA PRO A 176 10.61 17.69 10.33
C PRO A 176 10.75 16.18 10.49
N ARG A 177 9.84 15.57 11.27
CA ARG A 177 9.86 14.13 11.57
C ARG A 177 9.93 13.24 10.31
N ALA A 178 9.12 13.50 9.29
CA ALA A 178 9.12 12.73 8.06
C ALA A 178 10.47 12.77 7.32
N VAL A 179 11.17 13.89 7.39
CA VAL A 179 12.53 14.04 6.83
C VAL A 179 13.53 13.23 7.67
N LYS A 180 13.42 13.30 9.00
CA LYS A 180 14.28 12.54 9.91
C LYS A 180 14.15 11.02 9.67
N GLU A 181 12.94 10.52 9.63
CA GLU A 181 12.64 9.12 9.35
C GLU A 181 13.18 8.68 7.99
N TYR A 182 13.05 9.54 6.96
CA TYR A 182 13.66 9.28 5.66
C TYR A 182 15.19 9.21 5.72
N LEU A 183 15.85 10.09 6.49
CA LEU A 183 17.30 10.08 6.65
C LEU A 183 17.82 8.84 7.38
N GLU A 184 17.02 8.24 8.28
CA GLU A 184 17.37 7.03 9.01
C GLU A 184 17.39 5.79 8.10
N VAL A 185 16.50 5.73 7.11
CA VAL A 185 16.33 4.56 6.23
C VAL A 185 16.78 4.81 4.78
N LEU A 186 16.89 6.06 4.36
CA LEU A 186 17.18 6.49 2.98
C LEU A 186 16.31 5.82 1.92
N ASP A 187 16.75 5.85 0.66
CA ASP A 187 15.98 5.29 -0.47
C ASP A 187 15.90 3.75 -0.46
N ASP A 188 16.86 3.07 0.16
CA ASP A 188 17.01 1.61 0.05
C ASP A 188 16.04 0.83 0.95
N ALA A 189 15.70 1.38 2.10
CA ALA A 189 14.82 0.71 3.05
C ALA A 189 13.41 1.30 3.06
N ALA A 190 13.21 2.47 2.45
CA ALA A 190 11.97 3.20 2.51
C ALA A 190 10.84 2.51 1.75
N PHE A 191 10.77 1.26 1.56
CA PHE A 191 9.62 0.58 0.91
C PHE A 191 10.04 -0.65 0.07
N GLY A 192 10.96 -1.48 0.56
CA GLY A 192 11.13 -2.86 0.10
C GLY A 192 11.53 -3.12 -1.36
N ALA A 193 11.57 -2.08 -2.18
CA ALA A 193 11.97 -2.20 -3.58
C ALA A 193 13.01 -1.13 -3.88
N ALA A 194 14.26 -1.51 -3.87
CA ALA A 194 15.33 -0.75 -4.49
C ALA A 194 14.92 -0.46 -5.94
N SER A 195 14.46 0.74 -6.21
CA SER A 195 14.07 1.16 -7.55
C SER A 195 15.12 2.11 -8.09
N GLU A 196 15.69 1.79 -9.25
CA GLU A 196 16.55 2.73 -10.00
C GLU A 196 15.78 3.97 -10.49
N VAL A 197 14.47 4.00 -10.33
CA VAL A 197 13.62 5.12 -10.75
C VAL A 197 13.79 6.29 -9.78
N LYS A 198 14.61 7.24 -10.17
CA LYS A 198 14.80 8.49 -9.43
C LYS A 198 13.60 9.42 -9.67
N PRO A 199 12.98 9.98 -8.63
CA PRO A 199 11.91 10.95 -8.81
C PRO A 199 12.45 12.23 -9.45
N LYS A 200 11.66 12.87 -10.31
CA LYS A 200 12.02 14.15 -10.94
C LYS A 200 12.17 15.29 -9.93
N PHE A 201 11.35 15.27 -8.88
CA PHE A 201 11.36 16.22 -7.78
C PHE A 201 11.33 15.48 -6.44
N THR A 202 12.00 16.00 -5.44
CA THR A 202 11.96 15.52 -4.05
C THR A 202 11.30 16.60 -3.19
N SER A 203 10.33 16.23 -2.37
CA SER A 203 9.71 17.14 -1.41
C SER A 203 10.67 17.42 -0.26
N GLN A 204 10.75 18.68 0.16
CA GLN A 204 11.57 19.05 1.33
C GLN A 204 10.88 18.67 2.66
N SER A 205 9.56 18.59 2.67
CA SER A 205 8.79 18.22 3.87
C SER A 205 8.57 16.72 4.01
N ASP A 206 8.61 15.96 2.90
CA ASP A 206 8.36 14.53 2.84
C ASP A 206 9.15 13.90 1.68
N PRO A 207 10.45 13.66 1.85
CA PRO A 207 11.32 13.15 0.78
C PRO A 207 11.02 11.72 0.33
N ALA A 208 10.36 10.91 1.17
CA ALA A 208 9.95 9.55 0.84
C ALA A 208 8.79 9.52 -0.16
N SER A 209 7.99 10.59 -0.25
CA SER A 209 6.88 10.66 -1.19
C SER A 209 7.34 10.73 -2.64
N GLN A 210 6.61 10.04 -3.53
CA GLN A 210 6.94 9.95 -4.95
C GLN A 210 6.22 11.02 -5.76
N TRP A 211 6.96 11.78 -6.59
CA TRP A 211 6.38 12.64 -7.61
C TRP A 211 5.82 11.80 -8.75
N THR A 212 4.50 11.76 -8.89
CA THR A 212 3.79 10.90 -9.85
C THR A 212 2.75 11.65 -10.68
N GLY A 213 2.50 11.19 -11.91
CA GLY A 213 1.44 11.65 -12.80
C GLY A 213 0.35 10.59 -13.05
N ALA A 214 0.17 9.65 -12.14
CA ALA A 214 -0.67 8.48 -12.32
C ALA A 214 -2.17 8.78 -12.56
N MET A 215 -2.68 9.91 -12.08
CA MET A 215 -4.06 10.33 -12.33
C MET A 215 -4.07 11.36 -13.47
N LYS A 216 -4.76 11.11 -14.57
CA LYS A 216 -4.91 12.00 -15.74
C LYS A 216 -5.05 13.49 -15.38
N GLY A 217 -3.98 14.13 -14.91
CA GLY A 217 -3.95 15.49 -14.40
C GLY A 217 -2.54 15.96 -14.06
N PRO A 218 -2.38 17.12 -13.39
CA PRO A 218 -1.08 17.59 -12.94
C PRO A 218 -0.44 16.59 -11.98
N ALA A 219 0.87 16.36 -12.12
CA ALA A 219 1.61 15.49 -11.22
C ALA A 219 1.61 16.02 -9.77
N PHE A 220 1.70 15.13 -8.81
CA PHE A 220 1.63 15.40 -7.38
C PHE A 220 2.52 14.41 -6.61
N PHE A 221 2.77 14.67 -5.33
CA PHE A 221 3.46 13.75 -4.45
C PHE A 221 2.48 12.73 -3.87
N ALA A 222 2.87 11.46 -3.85
CA ALA A 222 2.01 10.37 -3.40
C ALA A 222 2.78 9.14 -2.89
N TYR A 223 2.04 8.31 -2.18
CA TYR A 223 2.35 6.93 -1.84
C TYR A 223 1.36 6.00 -2.51
N SER A 224 1.71 4.73 -2.63
CA SER A 224 0.78 3.66 -2.95
C SER A 224 0.54 2.82 -1.70
N ASN A 225 -0.72 2.49 -1.45
CA ASN A 225 -1.12 1.49 -0.48
C ASN A 225 -1.53 0.24 -1.24
N ASN A 226 -0.72 -0.80 -1.14
CA ASN A 226 -0.93 -2.06 -1.85
C ASN A 226 -1.76 -2.99 -0.98
N TYR A 227 -2.65 -3.74 -1.60
CA TYR A 227 -3.53 -4.69 -0.96
C TYR A 227 -3.33 -6.07 -1.56
N LEU A 228 -3.29 -7.09 -0.72
CA LEU A 228 -3.45 -8.48 -1.11
C LEU A 228 -4.80 -8.94 -0.60
N ILE A 229 -5.66 -9.43 -1.50
CA ILE A 229 -7.08 -9.69 -1.23
C ILE A 229 -7.38 -11.14 -1.58
N ASP A 230 -7.90 -11.89 -0.62
CA ASP A 230 -8.54 -13.17 -0.90
C ASP A 230 -9.87 -12.94 -1.63
N THR A 231 -10.11 -13.65 -2.72
CA THR A 231 -11.23 -13.36 -3.63
C THR A 231 -12.54 -14.00 -3.21
N ASP A 232 -12.56 -14.97 -2.30
CA ASP A 232 -13.78 -15.70 -1.92
C ASP A 232 -14.80 -14.77 -1.24
N HIS A 233 -14.35 -13.98 -0.27
CA HIS A 233 -15.18 -13.02 0.43
C HIS A 233 -14.62 -11.61 0.40
N ALA A 234 -13.66 -11.34 -0.50
CA ALA A 234 -12.98 -10.04 -0.64
C ALA A 234 -12.31 -9.57 0.67
N ILE A 235 -11.72 -10.48 1.42
CA ILE A 235 -10.98 -10.16 2.64
C ILE A 235 -9.58 -9.66 2.28
N ILE A 236 -9.21 -8.50 2.78
CA ILE A 236 -7.84 -8.00 2.68
C ILE A 236 -6.99 -8.82 3.66
N VAL A 237 -6.10 -9.66 3.12
CA VAL A 237 -5.23 -10.53 3.92
C VAL A 237 -3.88 -9.91 4.25
N ASP A 238 -3.45 -8.93 3.44
CA ASP A 238 -2.26 -8.13 3.74
C ASP A 238 -2.30 -6.74 3.10
N VAL A 239 -1.54 -5.81 3.68
CA VAL A 239 -1.37 -4.44 3.20
C VAL A 239 0.09 -4.03 3.29
N GLU A 240 0.58 -3.26 2.29
CA GLU A 240 1.93 -2.74 2.28
C GLU A 240 1.98 -1.34 1.68
N ALA A 241 2.64 -0.42 2.38
CA ALA A 241 2.88 0.91 1.85
C ALA A 241 4.09 0.89 0.91
N SER A 242 4.01 1.60 -0.21
CA SER A 242 5.14 1.74 -1.12
C SER A 242 5.20 3.14 -1.75
N ARG A 243 6.28 3.45 -2.43
CA ARG A 243 6.32 4.59 -3.34
C ARG A 243 5.36 4.37 -4.49
N SER A 244 4.71 5.43 -4.97
CA SER A 244 3.77 5.38 -6.09
C SER A 244 4.52 5.23 -7.42
N ILE A 245 5.22 4.11 -7.56
CA ILE A 245 5.90 3.64 -8.78
C ILE A 245 5.68 2.14 -8.94
N ARG A 246 5.49 1.73 -10.17
CA ARG A 246 5.17 0.34 -10.53
C ARG A 246 6.12 -0.70 -9.92
N GLN A 247 7.43 -0.46 -9.95
CA GLN A 247 8.42 -1.41 -9.42
C GLN A 247 8.25 -1.63 -7.92
N ALA A 248 7.93 -0.55 -7.17
CA ALA A 248 7.69 -0.64 -5.73
C ALA A 248 6.37 -1.36 -5.43
N GLU A 249 5.33 -1.16 -6.24
CA GLU A 249 4.04 -1.86 -6.11
C GLU A 249 4.19 -3.37 -6.36
N VAL A 250 4.95 -3.75 -7.40
CA VAL A 250 5.28 -5.17 -7.67
C VAL A 250 6.11 -5.76 -6.53
N GLY A 251 7.10 -5.02 -6.01
CA GLY A 251 7.90 -5.44 -4.85
C GLY A 251 7.04 -5.64 -3.60
N ALA A 252 6.13 -4.71 -3.32
CA ALA A 252 5.19 -4.82 -2.21
C ALA A 252 4.31 -6.08 -2.30
N THR A 253 3.86 -6.45 -3.50
CA THR A 253 3.10 -7.69 -3.70
C THR A 253 3.91 -8.93 -3.34
N ARG A 254 5.18 -8.98 -3.73
CA ARG A 254 6.07 -10.09 -3.35
C ARG A 254 6.22 -10.20 -1.83
N THR A 255 6.46 -9.06 -1.17
CA THR A 255 6.55 -8.99 0.29
C THR A 255 5.26 -9.47 0.95
N MET A 256 4.10 -9.06 0.47
CA MET A 256 2.81 -9.46 1.01
C MET A 256 2.54 -10.96 0.85
N ILE A 257 2.85 -11.55 -0.31
CA ILE A 257 2.69 -13.00 -0.54
C ILE A 257 3.60 -13.81 0.40
N GLN A 258 4.86 -13.41 0.55
CA GLN A 258 5.79 -14.09 1.47
C GLN A 258 5.33 -13.98 2.92
N ARG A 259 4.91 -12.79 3.34
CA ARG A 259 4.44 -12.53 4.70
C ARG A 259 3.14 -13.27 5.04
N THR A 260 2.19 -13.35 4.12
CA THR A 260 0.96 -14.15 4.31
C THR A 260 1.26 -15.64 4.49
N ARG A 261 2.23 -16.16 3.77
CA ARG A 261 2.73 -17.53 3.96
C ARG A 261 3.38 -17.72 5.34
N GLU A 262 4.23 -16.79 5.76
CA GLU A 262 4.96 -16.89 7.02
C GLU A 262 4.03 -16.78 8.24
N ILE A 263 3.03 -15.87 8.19
CA ILE A 263 2.18 -15.57 9.34
C ILE A 263 0.95 -16.47 9.40
N PHE A 264 0.32 -16.75 8.26
CA PHE A 264 -0.97 -17.43 8.21
C PHE A 264 -0.93 -18.82 7.56
N ASP A 265 0.24 -19.25 7.07
CA ASP A 265 0.38 -20.45 6.22
C ASP A 265 -0.56 -20.44 4.99
N LEU A 266 -0.84 -19.23 4.48
CA LEU A 266 -1.65 -19.02 3.29
C LEU A 266 -0.77 -18.75 2.09
N TYR A 267 -1.00 -19.48 1.00
CA TYR A 267 -0.23 -19.33 -0.22
C TYR A 267 -1.10 -19.57 -1.44
N PRO A 268 -1.32 -18.58 -2.31
CA PRO A 268 -2.28 -18.70 -3.38
C PRO A 268 -1.77 -19.60 -4.50
N GLU A 269 -2.69 -20.39 -5.11
CA GLU A 269 -2.42 -21.09 -6.36
C GLU A 269 -2.49 -20.12 -7.55
N ILE A 270 -3.35 -19.10 -7.47
CA ILE A 270 -3.59 -18.13 -8.54
C ILE A 270 -3.44 -16.69 -7.99
N LEU A 271 -2.70 -15.85 -8.72
CA LEU A 271 -2.63 -14.41 -8.47
C LEU A 271 -3.28 -13.63 -9.61
N VAL A 272 -4.27 -12.82 -9.28
CA VAL A 272 -4.96 -11.91 -10.19
C VAL A 272 -4.41 -10.49 -10.01
N ALA A 273 -4.05 -9.83 -11.11
CA ALA A 273 -3.66 -8.42 -11.08
C ALA A 273 -3.84 -7.75 -12.45
N ASP A 274 -3.66 -6.45 -12.50
CA ASP A 274 -3.73 -5.70 -13.74
C ASP A 274 -2.43 -5.81 -14.59
N THR A 275 -2.44 -5.19 -15.76
CA THR A 275 -1.29 -5.18 -16.70
C THR A 275 -0.02 -4.58 -16.09
N ALA A 276 -0.12 -3.73 -15.06
CA ALA A 276 1.06 -3.14 -14.41
C ALA A 276 1.97 -4.21 -13.79
N TYR A 277 1.41 -5.32 -13.35
CA TYR A 277 2.11 -6.48 -12.77
C TYR A 277 2.60 -7.49 -13.83
N GLY A 278 2.20 -7.34 -15.10
CA GLY A 278 2.46 -8.28 -16.20
C GLY A 278 3.86 -8.17 -16.83
N ALA A 279 4.87 -7.66 -16.13
CA ALA A 279 6.25 -7.66 -16.60
C ALA A 279 6.84 -9.07 -16.60
N ALA A 280 7.64 -9.39 -17.63
CA ALA A 280 8.23 -10.73 -17.81
C ALA A 280 9.00 -11.23 -16.57
N GLU A 281 9.74 -10.36 -15.92
CA GLU A 281 10.46 -10.67 -14.68
C GLU A 281 9.52 -11.09 -13.55
N ASN A 282 8.42 -10.36 -13.34
CA ASN A 282 7.44 -10.68 -12.31
C ASN A 282 6.69 -11.97 -12.61
N LEU A 283 6.31 -12.17 -13.88
CA LEU A 283 5.65 -13.42 -14.32
C LEU A 283 6.58 -14.62 -14.17
N ASN A 284 7.89 -14.45 -14.45
CA ASN A 284 8.88 -15.50 -14.24
C ASN A 284 9.01 -15.87 -12.75
N TRP A 285 9.08 -14.86 -11.87
CA TRP A 285 9.12 -15.07 -10.44
C TRP A 285 7.89 -15.85 -9.95
N LEU A 286 6.67 -15.44 -10.33
CA LEU A 286 5.43 -16.13 -9.96
C LEU A 286 5.43 -17.59 -10.40
N VAL A 287 5.75 -17.87 -11.68
CA VAL A 287 5.60 -19.22 -12.25
C VAL A 287 6.75 -20.15 -11.86
N ASN A 288 8.00 -19.68 -11.97
CA ASN A 288 9.15 -20.56 -11.87
C ASN A 288 9.80 -20.58 -10.48
N GLU A 289 9.62 -19.53 -9.68
CA GLU A 289 10.21 -19.45 -8.34
C GLU A 289 9.18 -19.77 -7.27
N GLU A 290 7.95 -19.26 -7.42
CA GLU A 290 6.89 -19.42 -6.40
C GLU A 290 5.83 -20.48 -6.79
N GLY A 291 5.74 -20.88 -8.05
CA GLY A 291 4.75 -21.87 -8.51
C GLY A 291 3.31 -21.33 -8.56
N ILE A 292 3.14 -20.00 -8.52
CA ILE A 292 1.83 -19.33 -8.56
C ILE A 292 1.43 -19.10 -10.01
N MET A 293 0.21 -19.47 -10.38
CA MET A 293 -0.36 -19.21 -11.72
C MET A 293 -0.79 -17.75 -11.85
N PRO A 294 -0.18 -16.94 -12.73
CA PRO A 294 -0.59 -15.54 -12.90
C PRO A 294 -1.84 -15.42 -13.80
N HIS A 295 -2.89 -14.83 -13.28
CA HIS A 295 -4.04 -14.34 -14.06
C HIS A 295 -3.85 -12.84 -14.32
N ILE A 296 -2.76 -12.51 -15.01
CA ILE A 296 -2.24 -11.16 -15.19
C ILE A 296 -2.00 -10.92 -16.68
N PRO A 297 -2.59 -9.89 -17.30
CA PRO A 297 -2.30 -9.56 -18.69
C PRO A 297 -0.82 -9.21 -18.89
N VAL A 298 -0.19 -9.83 -19.89
CA VAL A 298 1.22 -9.55 -20.19
C VAL A 298 1.41 -8.09 -20.56
N PHE A 299 2.40 -7.45 -19.95
CA PHE A 299 2.78 -6.09 -20.28
C PHE A 299 3.52 -6.05 -21.62
N ASP A 300 2.75 -5.92 -22.71
CA ASP A 300 3.26 -5.88 -24.06
C ASP A 300 3.48 -4.42 -24.51
N ARG A 301 4.75 -4.07 -24.75
CA ARG A 301 5.16 -2.78 -25.34
C ARG A 301 5.32 -2.87 -26.87
N SER A 302 5.01 -4.01 -27.47
CA SER A 302 5.22 -4.20 -28.90
C SER A 302 4.22 -3.40 -29.75
N LYS A 303 3.03 -3.12 -29.22
CA LYS A 303 2.01 -2.30 -29.91
C LYS A 303 2.37 -0.82 -29.87
N ARG A 304 2.81 -0.30 -31.00
CA ARG A 304 3.18 1.12 -31.17
C ARG A 304 2.07 1.87 -31.92
N THR A 305 1.72 3.02 -31.40
CA THR A 305 0.75 3.94 -32.05
C THR A 305 1.40 5.07 -32.83
N ASP A 306 2.74 5.09 -32.90
CA ASP A 306 3.54 6.14 -33.54
C ASP A 306 3.82 5.87 -35.03
N GLY A 307 3.22 4.83 -35.60
CA GLY A 307 3.38 4.43 -37.01
C GLY A 307 4.73 3.83 -37.34
N LEU A 308 5.50 3.42 -36.31
CA LEU A 308 6.72 2.62 -36.47
C LEU A 308 6.36 1.14 -36.40
N PHE A 309 7.27 0.30 -36.92
CA PHE A 309 7.09 -1.15 -36.91
C PHE A 309 7.05 -1.72 -35.51
N GLU A 310 6.13 -2.65 -35.29
CA GLU A 310 6.02 -3.47 -34.07
C GLU A 310 6.89 -4.72 -34.18
N LYS A 311 7.13 -5.39 -33.05
CA LYS A 311 7.88 -6.65 -33.05
C LYS A 311 7.20 -7.72 -33.90
N SER A 312 5.87 -7.73 -33.96
CA SER A 312 5.04 -8.63 -34.77
C SER A 312 5.23 -8.46 -36.28
N ASP A 313 5.73 -7.31 -36.74
CA ASP A 313 6.03 -7.04 -38.15
C ASP A 313 7.31 -7.75 -38.62
N PHE A 314 8.09 -8.30 -37.67
CA PHE A 314 9.35 -8.99 -37.94
C PHE A 314 9.21 -10.48 -37.71
N VAL A 315 9.51 -11.30 -38.68
CA VAL A 315 9.43 -12.76 -38.58
C VAL A 315 10.78 -13.33 -38.14
N TYR A 316 10.81 -14.08 -37.05
CA TYR A 316 12.06 -14.76 -36.64
C TYR A 316 12.29 -16.04 -37.42
N ASN A 317 13.47 -16.14 -38.03
CA ASN A 317 13.94 -17.34 -38.69
C ASN A 317 14.97 -18.04 -37.78
N GLN A 318 14.58 -19.17 -37.23
CA GLN A 318 15.36 -19.93 -36.26
C GLN A 318 16.63 -20.54 -36.88
N GLU A 319 16.55 -21.04 -38.15
CA GLU A 319 17.71 -21.65 -38.81
C GLU A 319 18.84 -20.67 -39.04
N ARG A 320 18.50 -19.39 -39.30
CA ARG A 320 19.48 -18.34 -39.59
C ARG A 320 19.82 -17.47 -38.40
N ASP A 321 19.18 -17.70 -37.25
CA ASP A 321 19.22 -16.80 -36.10
C ASP A 321 19.09 -15.33 -36.54
N ALA A 322 18.01 -15.03 -37.26
CA ALA A 322 17.78 -13.72 -37.85
C ALA A 322 16.29 -13.32 -37.79
N TYR A 323 15.99 -12.06 -37.53
CA TYR A 323 14.69 -11.51 -37.80
C TYR A 323 14.61 -11.01 -39.24
N ILE A 324 13.53 -11.33 -39.93
CA ILE A 324 13.24 -10.82 -41.27
C ILE A 324 12.37 -9.56 -41.11
N CYS A 325 12.83 -8.45 -41.67
CA CYS A 325 12.08 -7.18 -41.62
C CYS A 325 10.93 -7.19 -42.65
N PRO A 326 9.97 -6.25 -42.58
CA PRO A 326 8.79 -6.21 -43.45
C PRO A 326 9.07 -6.14 -44.96
N ILE A 327 10.28 -5.75 -45.38
CA ILE A 327 10.72 -5.79 -46.77
C ILE A 327 11.51 -7.05 -47.11
N GLY A 328 11.54 -8.05 -46.22
CA GLY A 328 12.21 -9.34 -46.50
C GLY A 328 13.72 -9.41 -46.22
N LEU A 329 14.32 -8.38 -45.66
CA LEU A 329 15.76 -8.36 -45.40
C LEU A 329 16.09 -8.92 -43.98
N PRO A 330 17.18 -9.71 -43.85
CA PRO A 330 17.55 -10.30 -42.58
C PRO A 330 18.25 -9.30 -41.65
N MET A 331 17.85 -9.34 -40.40
CA MET A 331 18.48 -8.63 -39.29
C MET A 331 19.22 -9.64 -38.42
N HIS A 332 20.50 -9.47 -38.23
CA HIS A 332 21.33 -10.39 -37.44
C HIS A 332 21.65 -9.83 -36.04
N PRO A 333 21.98 -10.71 -35.07
CA PRO A 333 22.51 -10.27 -33.80
C PRO A 333 23.73 -9.36 -34.04
N ALA A 334 23.79 -8.25 -33.29
CA ALA A 334 24.84 -7.25 -33.49
C ALA A 334 26.22 -7.81 -33.11
N ARG A 335 26.89 -8.48 -34.06
CA ARG A 335 28.23 -8.97 -33.90
C ARG A 335 29.20 -7.87 -34.37
N ARG A 336 29.92 -7.25 -33.44
CA ARG A 336 31.11 -6.48 -33.77
C ARG A 336 32.29 -7.41 -33.68
N ALA A 337 33.16 -7.38 -34.70
CA ALA A 337 34.44 -8.10 -34.69
C ALA A 337 35.37 -7.42 -33.68
N TYR A 338 35.33 -7.87 -32.42
CA TYR A 338 36.32 -7.48 -31.43
C TYR A 338 37.36 -8.60 -31.26
N ARG A 339 38.58 -8.23 -30.88
CA ARG A 339 39.65 -9.15 -30.53
C ARG A 339 39.25 -10.13 -29.41
N ASN A 340 38.38 -9.67 -28.48
CA ASN A 340 37.70 -10.51 -27.48
C ASN A 340 36.20 -10.52 -27.78
N ARG A 341 35.61 -11.70 -27.97
CA ARG A 341 34.18 -11.89 -28.18
C ARG A 341 33.42 -11.43 -26.92
N LYS A 342 32.69 -10.35 -27.02
CA LYS A 342 31.72 -9.97 -25.98
C LYS A 342 30.46 -10.82 -26.10
N SER A 343 29.78 -11.05 -24.98
CA SER A 343 28.46 -11.69 -24.94
C SER A 343 27.52 -11.00 -25.93
N LEU A 344 26.69 -11.77 -26.65
CA LEU A 344 25.59 -11.23 -27.46
C LEU A 344 24.47 -10.67 -26.60
N VAL A 345 24.38 -11.16 -25.36
CA VAL A 345 23.39 -10.71 -24.36
C VAL A 345 23.91 -9.43 -23.74
N GLY A 346 23.11 -8.37 -23.82
CA GLY A 346 23.38 -7.07 -23.15
C GLY A 346 23.27 -7.14 -21.64
N SER A 347 23.66 -6.07 -20.95
CA SER A 347 23.45 -5.92 -19.50
C SER A 347 21.95 -5.91 -19.10
N ASP A 348 21.08 -5.66 -20.07
CA ASP A 348 19.62 -5.70 -19.97
C ASP A 348 19.03 -7.09 -20.28
N ASN A 349 19.87 -8.13 -20.29
CA ASN A 349 19.53 -9.51 -20.64
C ASN A 349 18.85 -9.69 -22.01
N MET A 350 19.09 -8.77 -22.94
CA MET A 350 18.52 -8.78 -24.29
C MET A 350 19.54 -9.01 -25.38
N ILE A 351 19.16 -9.76 -26.42
CA ILE A 351 19.90 -9.88 -27.68
C ILE A 351 19.33 -8.88 -28.70
N ARG A 352 20.17 -7.99 -29.23
CA ARG A 352 19.76 -6.99 -30.21
C ARG A 352 20.07 -7.42 -31.61
N TYR A 353 19.04 -7.56 -32.44
CA TYR A 353 19.16 -7.80 -33.89
C TYR A 353 19.19 -6.47 -34.62
N ARG A 354 20.07 -6.35 -35.60
CA ARG A 354 20.26 -5.12 -36.38
C ARG A 354 20.29 -5.39 -37.85
N ALA A 355 19.62 -4.54 -38.64
CA ALA A 355 19.74 -4.50 -40.08
C ALA A 355 21.08 -3.86 -40.49
N SER A 356 21.55 -4.15 -41.70
CA SER A 356 22.66 -3.46 -42.29
C SER A 356 22.37 -1.97 -42.50
N LYS A 357 23.34 -1.10 -42.18
CA LYS A 357 23.19 0.34 -42.40
C LYS A 357 22.93 0.68 -43.88
N TYR A 358 23.47 -0.11 -44.79
CA TYR A 358 23.32 0.07 -46.25
C TYR A 358 21.91 -0.32 -46.70
N ASP A 359 21.37 -1.41 -46.19
CA ASP A 359 20.05 -1.91 -46.53
C ASP A 359 18.93 -0.95 -46.07
N CYS A 360 19.14 -0.28 -44.95
CA CYS A 360 18.19 0.71 -44.40
C CYS A 360 18.36 2.11 -44.99
N LYS A 361 19.42 2.39 -45.78
CA LYS A 361 19.66 3.74 -46.30
C LYS A 361 18.62 4.16 -47.35
N GLU A 362 18.22 3.21 -48.19
CA GLU A 362 17.30 3.41 -49.32
C GLU A 362 15.93 2.74 -49.08
N CYS A 363 15.65 2.36 -47.86
CA CYS A 363 14.41 1.67 -47.51
C CYS A 363 13.21 2.60 -47.57
N LEU A 364 12.21 2.28 -48.39
CA LEU A 364 10.98 3.04 -48.57
C LEU A 364 10.10 3.05 -47.32
N LEU A 365 10.28 2.06 -46.41
CA LEU A 365 9.52 1.95 -45.14
C LEU A 365 10.25 2.62 -43.98
N LYS A 366 11.44 3.16 -44.17
CA LYS A 366 12.16 3.90 -43.13
C LYS A 366 11.58 5.30 -43.03
N LYS A 367 10.87 5.57 -41.95
CA LYS A 367 10.41 6.91 -41.58
C LYS A 367 11.51 7.69 -40.86
#